data_112cf4d92cc64d69e92f8fa142252a7f
#
_entry.id   112cf4d92cc64d69e92f8fa142252a7f
#
_cell.length_a   1.000
_cell.length_b   1.000
_cell.length_c   1.000
_cell.angle_alpha   90.00
_cell.angle_beta   90.00
_cell.angle_gamma   90.00
#
_symmetry.space_group_name_H-M   'P 1'
#
loop_
_entity.id
_entity.type
_entity.pdbx_description
1 polymer ?
#
loop_
_entity_poly.entity_id
_entity_poly.type
_entity_poly.pdbx_seq_one_letter_code
_entity_poly.pdbx_strand_id
1 'polypeptide(L)'
;IVTFADGRLQVGPQSAGAFPGPACYRNGGPLTVTDCTVLLGRIQPQYFPSLFGPGQDLPLNVDIVRQQFQQLALEVSHQTGQAQTAESLAQGFLAIDNMARAAKKISVQRGYDVRDYALVAFGGAGAQHACQVAEALGIEQVYLHPMAGVLSAFGIGVADQRWLGEQPGETVLEQMANQQQRVCQQLQQQAQQSLPATAEVADHWRAYVRYQGADTPLLVALAAPETMAAEFAIRHQRLFGFVSADQPLICDAIQLEHIQP
;
A
#
# COMPACT_ATOMS: atom_id res chain seq x y z
N ILE A 1 -5.78 -7.29 -16.89
CA ILE A 1 -6.48 -7.33 -18.19
C ILE A 1 -7.52 -6.24 -18.19
N VAL A 2 -7.72 -5.56 -19.33
CA VAL A 2 -8.76 -4.57 -19.53
C VAL A 2 -9.83 -5.15 -20.48
N THR A 3 -11.11 -4.93 -20.15
CA THR A 3 -12.25 -5.44 -20.91
C THR A 3 -13.41 -4.46 -20.90
N PHE A 4 -14.27 -4.57 -21.90
CA PHE A 4 -15.56 -3.90 -21.88
C PHE A 4 -16.65 -4.98 -21.78
N ALA A 5 -17.37 -4.99 -20.67
CA ALA A 5 -18.42 -5.95 -20.39
C ALA A 5 -19.57 -5.27 -19.63
N ASP A 6 -20.81 -5.70 -19.90
CA ASP A 6 -22.02 -5.17 -19.26
C ASP A 6 -22.12 -3.64 -19.36
N GLY A 7 -21.70 -3.07 -20.50
CA GLY A 7 -21.73 -1.64 -20.76
C GLY A 7 -20.70 -0.81 -19.95
N ARG A 8 -19.68 -1.45 -19.39
CA ARG A 8 -18.68 -0.78 -18.53
C ARG A 8 -17.25 -1.18 -18.88
N LEU A 9 -16.34 -0.24 -18.70
CA LEU A 9 -14.90 -0.50 -18.69
C LEU A 9 -14.50 -1.19 -17.39
N GLN A 10 -13.83 -2.34 -17.49
CA GLN A 10 -13.42 -3.16 -16.35
C GLN A 10 -11.92 -3.42 -16.38
N VAL A 11 -11.30 -3.37 -15.20
CA VAL A 11 -9.88 -3.71 -15.01
C VAL A 11 -9.75 -4.80 -13.97
N GLY A 12 -9.15 -5.93 -14.37
CA GLY A 12 -9.05 -7.11 -13.53
C GLY A 12 -10.37 -7.87 -13.36
N PRO A 13 -10.45 -8.76 -12.36
CA PRO A 13 -9.38 -9.16 -11.42
C PRO A 13 -8.25 -9.99 -12.04
N GLN A 14 -8.45 -10.52 -13.27
CA GLN A 14 -7.45 -11.36 -13.94
C GLN A 14 -6.22 -10.54 -14.31
N SER A 15 -5.05 -11.17 -14.18
CA SER A 15 -3.77 -10.65 -14.65
C SER A 15 -3.28 -11.43 -15.87
N ALA A 16 -2.64 -10.74 -16.81
CA ALA A 16 -1.94 -11.40 -17.91
C ALA A 16 -0.59 -12.00 -17.48
N GLY A 17 -0.13 -11.70 -16.27
CA GLY A 17 1.16 -12.14 -15.74
C GLY A 17 2.34 -11.64 -16.58
N ALA A 18 3.47 -12.34 -16.47
CA ALA A 18 4.63 -12.12 -17.34
C ALA A 18 4.52 -12.85 -18.65
N PHE A 19 3.78 -13.96 -18.69
CA PHE A 19 3.49 -14.76 -19.88
C PHE A 19 2.00 -15.17 -19.88
N PRO A 20 1.24 -14.95 -20.96
CA PRO A 20 1.66 -14.28 -22.20
C PRO A 20 2.02 -12.78 -22.01
N GLY A 21 1.62 -12.15 -20.89
CA GLY A 21 1.86 -10.75 -20.60
C GLY A 21 0.91 -9.80 -21.34
N PRO A 22 1.15 -8.48 -21.27
CA PRO A 22 0.49 -7.47 -22.06
C PRO A 22 0.58 -7.72 -23.58
N ALA A 23 -0.37 -7.18 -24.34
CA ALA A 23 -0.37 -7.30 -25.81
C ALA A 23 0.95 -6.80 -26.42
N CYS A 24 1.52 -5.71 -25.87
CA CYS A 24 2.79 -5.16 -26.33
C CYS A 24 4.00 -6.10 -26.14
N TYR A 25 3.90 -7.18 -25.33
CA TYR A 25 4.98 -8.14 -25.11
C TYR A 25 5.16 -9.15 -26.24
N ARG A 26 4.33 -9.13 -27.29
CA ARG A 26 4.44 -9.95 -28.50
C ARG A 26 4.22 -11.46 -28.32
N ASN A 27 3.61 -11.88 -27.22
CA ASN A 27 3.33 -13.29 -26.92
C ASN A 27 1.83 -13.65 -27.06
N GLY A 28 1.06 -12.83 -27.81
CA GLY A 28 -0.38 -13.05 -27.98
C GLY A 28 -1.23 -12.74 -26.74
N GLY A 29 -0.72 -11.93 -25.84
CA GLY A 29 -1.44 -11.53 -24.63
C GLY A 29 -2.58 -10.55 -24.89
N PRO A 30 -3.50 -10.41 -23.92
CA PRO A 30 -4.63 -9.50 -24.00
C PRO A 30 -4.20 -8.04 -23.73
N LEU A 31 -5.11 -7.09 -24.02
CA LEU A 31 -4.93 -5.72 -23.60
C LEU A 31 -4.90 -5.60 -22.06
N THR A 32 -3.99 -4.80 -21.55
CA THR A 32 -3.77 -4.56 -20.13
C THR A 32 -3.59 -3.08 -19.82
N VAL A 33 -3.50 -2.71 -18.54
CA VAL A 33 -3.14 -1.34 -18.11
C VAL A 33 -1.78 -0.91 -18.64
N THR A 34 -0.82 -1.86 -18.80
CA THR A 34 0.47 -1.58 -19.44
C THR A 34 0.29 -1.10 -20.87
N ASP A 35 -0.59 -1.72 -21.63
CA ASP A 35 -0.88 -1.32 -23.01
C ASP A 35 -1.56 0.05 -23.07
N CYS A 36 -2.41 0.37 -22.09
CA CYS A 36 -2.96 1.73 -21.94
C CYS A 36 -1.83 2.76 -21.78
N THR A 37 -0.87 2.49 -20.92
CA THR A 37 0.25 3.41 -20.67
C THR A 37 1.22 3.52 -21.83
N VAL A 38 1.37 2.46 -22.63
CA VAL A 38 2.11 2.48 -23.92
C VAL A 38 1.38 3.34 -24.94
N LEU A 39 0.07 3.14 -25.13
CA LEU A 39 -0.72 3.90 -26.10
C LEU A 39 -0.74 5.39 -25.78
N LEU A 40 -0.85 5.74 -24.49
CA LEU A 40 -0.86 7.12 -23.99
C LEU A 40 0.53 7.77 -23.91
N GLY A 41 1.59 7.08 -24.35
CA GLY A 41 2.97 7.58 -24.35
C GLY A 41 3.60 7.76 -22.96
N ARG A 42 3.00 7.19 -21.91
CA ARG A 42 3.57 7.22 -20.55
C ARG A 42 4.73 6.24 -20.40
N ILE A 43 4.65 5.09 -21.03
CA ILE A 43 5.78 4.21 -21.30
C ILE A 43 6.36 4.61 -22.65
N GLN A 44 7.65 4.91 -22.68
CA GLN A 44 8.39 5.28 -23.89
C GLN A 44 9.20 4.06 -24.36
N PRO A 45 8.73 3.31 -25.37
CA PRO A 45 9.30 2.03 -25.79
C PRO A 45 10.78 2.10 -26.18
N GLN A 46 11.23 3.25 -26.68
CA GLN A 46 12.63 3.44 -27.10
C GLN A 46 13.64 3.38 -25.94
N TYR A 47 13.18 3.54 -24.70
CA TYR A 47 14.02 3.44 -23.50
C TYR A 47 13.88 2.08 -22.78
N PHE A 48 13.02 1.21 -23.31
CA PHE A 48 12.89 -0.15 -22.78
C PHE A 48 13.87 -1.09 -23.46
N PRO A 49 14.45 -2.06 -22.74
CA PRO A 49 15.30 -3.07 -23.36
C PRO A 49 14.48 -3.96 -24.30
N SER A 50 15.11 -4.43 -25.37
CA SER A 50 14.51 -5.39 -26.32
C SER A 50 14.54 -6.80 -25.73
N LEU A 51 13.55 -7.16 -24.93
CA LEU A 51 13.46 -8.42 -24.20
C LEU A 51 12.12 -9.15 -24.46
N PHE A 52 11.35 -8.70 -25.46
CA PHE A 52 10.00 -9.20 -25.71
C PHE A 52 9.92 -10.09 -26.94
N GLY A 53 8.76 -10.75 -27.09
CA GLY A 53 8.54 -11.71 -28.18
C GLY A 53 9.11 -13.10 -27.87
N PRO A 54 8.86 -14.07 -28.76
CA PRO A 54 9.28 -15.46 -28.57
C PRO A 54 10.80 -15.65 -28.44
N GLY A 55 11.58 -14.79 -29.13
CA GLY A 55 13.05 -14.80 -29.07
C GLY A 55 13.65 -13.98 -27.94
N GLN A 56 12.83 -13.23 -27.18
CA GLN A 56 13.27 -12.30 -26.14
C GLN A 56 14.31 -11.25 -26.62
N ASP A 57 14.15 -10.80 -27.86
CA ASP A 57 15.09 -9.91 -28.55
C ASP A 57 14.41 -8.72 -29.23
N LEU A 58 13.09 -8.55 -29.06
CA LEU A 58 12.30 -7.52 -29.71
C LEU A 58 11.88 -6.40 -28.74
N PRO A 59 11.69 -5.15 -29.24
CA PRO A 59 11.11 -4.06 -28.43
C PRO A 59 9.62 -4.27 -28.20
N LEU A 60 9.02 -3.47 -27.31
CA LEU A 60 7.58 -3.40 -27.12
C LEU A 60 6.86 -3.13 -28.46
N ASN A 61 5.74 -3.81 -28.69
CA ASN A 61 4.95 -3.66 -29.91
C ASN A 61 3.86 -2.61 -29.75
N VAL A 62 4.14 -1.36 -30.13
CA VAL A 62 3.18 -0.26 -30.07
C VAL A 62 2.07 -0.42 -31.10
N ASP A 63 2.38 -1.01 -32.27
CA ASP A 63 1.41 -1.10 -33.37
C ASP A 63 0.28 -2.08 -33.03
N ILE A 64 0.59 -3.22 -32.43
CA ILE A 64 -0.45 -4.17 -32.00
C ILE A 64 -1.35 -3.55 -30.93
N VAL A 65 -0.79 -2.76 -30.01
CA VAL A 65 -1.56 -2.04 -29.00
C VAL A 65 -2.54 -1.07 -29.64
N ARG A 66 -2.05 -0.25 -30.57
CA ARG A 66 -2.88 0.72 -31.29
C ARG A 66 -3.99 0.01 -32.07
N GLN A 67 -3.66 -1.05 -32.78
CA GLN A 67 -4.64 -1.83 -33.56
C GLN A 67 -5.73 -2.43 -32.67
N GLN A 68 -5.37 -3.06 -31.58
CA GLN A 68 -6.33 -3.70 -30.68
C GLN A 68 -7.22 -2.67 -29.96
N PHE A 69 -6.66 -1.51 -29.54
CA PHE A 69 -7.48 -0.44 -28.98
C PHE A 69 -8.40 0.21 -29.98
N GLN A 70 -7.99 0.37 -31.25
CA GLN A 70 -8.87 0.86 -32.32
C GLN A 70 -10.04 -0.08 -32.53
N GLN A 71 -9.78 -1.39 -32.57
CA GLN A 71 -10.83 -2.38 -32.70
C GLN A 71 -11.81 -2.32 -31.51
N LEU A 72 -11.27 -2.30 -30.29
CA LEU A 72 -12.10 -2.17 -29.08
C LEU A 72 -12.91 -0.88 -29.09
N ALA A 73 -12.37 0.23 -29.59
CA ALA A 73 -13.08 1.50 -29.68
C ALA A 73 -14.27 1.43 -30.65
N LEU A 74 -14.11 0.73 -31.76
CA LEU A 74 -15.22 0.48 -32.71
C LEU A 74 -16.31 -0.38 -32.07
N GLU A 75 -15.94 -1.45 -31.38
CA GLU A 75 -16.89 -2.34 -30.68
C GLU A 75 -17.67 -1.60 -29.61
N VAL A 76 -16.98 -0.83 -28.75
CA VAL A 76 -17.62 -0.03 -27.70
C VAL A 76 -18.53 1.05 -28.29
N SER A 77 -18.08 1.75 -29.32
CA SER A 77 -18.89 2.76 -30.00
C SER A 77 -20.18 2.18 -30.58
N HIS A 78 -20.08 1.00 -31.18
CA HIS A 78 -21.26 0.29 -31.73
C HIS A 78 -22.23 -0.15 -30.63
N GLN A 79 -21.71 -0.68 -29.51
CA GLN A 79 -22.55 -1.16 -28.41
C GLN A 79 -23.21 -0.03 -27.60
N THR A 80 -22.52 1.10 -27.44
CA THR A 80 -23.01 2.22 -26.61
C THR A 80 -23.73 3.30 -27.40
N GLY A 81 -23.59 3.33 -28.71
CA GLY A 81 -24.07 4.42 -29.57
C GLY A 81 -23.27 5.73 -29.40
N GLN A 82 -22.16 5.71 -28.67
CA GLN A 82 -21.30 6.87 -28.44
C GLN A 82 -19.93 6.65 -29.08
N ALA A 83 -19.47 7.63 -29.86
CA ALA A 83 -18.14 7.54 -30.47
C ALA A 83 -17.04 7.50 -29.41
N GLN A 84 -16.21 6.46 -29.45
CA GLN A 84 -15.04 6.29 -28.60
C GLN A 84 -13.77 6.28 -29.44
N THR A 85 -12.68 6.80 -28.87
CA THR A 85 -11.34 6.67 -29.47
C THR A 85 -10.49 5.67 -28.67
N ALA A 86 -9.43 5.17 -29.29
CA ALA A 86 -8.48 4.29 -28.61
C ALA A 86 -7.91 4.96 -27.35
N GLU A 87 -7.56 6.23 -27.44
CA GLU A 87 -7.00 7.02 -26.34
C GLU A 87 -8.02 7.27 -25.23
N SER A 88 -9.29 7.55 -25.56
CA SER A 88 -10.34 7.74 -24.55
C SER A 88 -10.57 6.47 -23.73
N LEU A 89 -10.58 5.31 -24.40
CA LEU A 89 -10.70 4.02 -23.73
C LEU A 89 -9.47 3.72 -22.87
N ALA A 90 -8.27 3.90 -23.42
CA ALA A 90 -7.02 3.69 -22.66
C ALA A 90 -7.00 4.57 -21.40
N GLN A 91 -7.41 5.83 -21.49
CA GLN A 91 -7.53 6.72 -20.34
C GLN A 91 -8.55 6.21 -19.31
N GLY A 92 -9.71 5.74 -19.77
CA GLY A 92 -10.75 5.17 -18.90
C GLY A 92 -10.30 3.90 -18.16
N PHE A 93 -9.41 3.10 -18.75
CA PHE A 93 -8.88 1.89 -18.13
C PHE A 93 -7.74 2.12 -17.13
N LEU A 94 -7.24 3.35 -16.94
CA LEU A 94 -6.12 3.57 -16.01
C LEU A 94 -6.43 3.28 -14.56
N ALA A 95 -7.69 3.03 -14.23
CA ALA A 95 -8.16 2.64 -12.89
C ALA A 95 -7.72 3.61 -11.76
N ILE A 96 -7.54 4.89 -12.09
CA ILE A 96 -7.13 5.94 -11.14
C ILE A 96 -8.06 5.98 -9.93
N ASP A 97 -9.39 5.91 -10.16
CA ASP A 97 -10.39 5.90 -9.10
C ASP A 97 -10.26 4.70 -8.16
N ASN A 98 -9.84 3.53 -8.68
CA ASN A 98 -9.63 2.36 -7.86
C ASN A 98 -8.41 2.54 -6.93
N MET A 99 -7.31 3.10 -7.46
CA MET A 99 -6.11 3.42 -6.68
C MET A 99 -6.40 4.50 -5.63
N ALA A 100 -7.09 5.57 -6.02
CA ALA A 100 -7.48 6.64 -5.11
C ALA A 100 -8.40 6.13 -4.00
N ARG A 101 -9.41 5.32 -4.33
CA ARG A 101 -10.31 4.71 -3.34
C ARG A 101 -9.58 3.79 -2.37
N ALA A 102 -8.61 2.99 -2.84
CA ALA A 102 -7.82 2.13 -1.98
C ALA A 102 -6.99 2.94 -0.97
N ALA A 103 -6.31 3.98 -1.43
CA ALA A 103 -5.55 4.88 -0.56
C ALA A 103 -6.45 5.59 0.47
N LYS A 104 -7.58 6.15 0.01
CA LYS A 104 -8.56 6.82 0.87
C LYS A 104 -9.15 5.89 1.92
N LYS A 105 -9.49 4.64 1.55
CA LYS A 105 -10.05 3.67 2.48
C LYS A 105 -9.10 3.42 3.66
N ILE A 106 -7.82 3.18 3.41
CA ILE A 106 -6.83 2.92 4.46
C ILE A 106 -6.62 4.14 5.34
N SER A 107 -6.54 5.34 4.76
CA SER A 107 -6.32 6.58 5.51
C SER A 107 -7.51 6.95 6.38
N VAL A 108 -8.72 6.85 5.83
CA VAL A 108 -9.96 7.13 6.59
C VAL A 108 -10.15 6.12 7.72
N GLN A 109 -9.86 4.83 7.51
CA GLN A 109 -9.92 3.82 8.56
C GLN A 109 -8.97 4.12 9.73
N ARG A 110 -7.91 4.88 9.48
CA ARG A 110 -6.95 5.33 10.50
C ARG A 110 -7.24 6.74 11.03
N GLY A 111 -8.33 7.36 10.62
CA GLY A 111 -8.73 8.71 11.04
C GLY A 111 -7.88 9.84 10.46
N TYR A 112 -7.22 9.62 9.31
CA TYR A 112 -6.41 10.63 8.63
C TYR A 112 -7.12 11.21 7.41
N ASP A 113 -7.03 12.53 7.20
CA ASP A 113 -7.41 13.17 5.95
C ASP A 113 -6.21 13.13 4.99
N VAL A 114 -6.38 12.50 3.84
CA VAL A 114 -5.30 12.35 2.85
C VAL A 114 -4.80 13.68 2.29
N ARG A 115 -5.63 14.73 2.35
CA ARG A 115 -5.29 16.06 1.83
C ARG A 115 -4.22 16.77 2.64
N ASP A 116 -4.02 16.36 3.88
CA ASP A 116 -2.97 16.90 4.78
C ASP A 116 -1.60 16.26 4.54
N TYR A 117 -1.48 15.36 3.55
CA TYR A 117 -0.28 14.57 3.29
C TYR A 117 0.26 14.76 1.89
N ALA A 118 1.52 14.45 1.69
CA ALA A 118 2.13 14.31 0.37
C ALA A 118 1.98 12.87 -0.14
N LEU A 119 1.76 12.70 -1.44
CA LEU A 119 1.77 11.39 -2.09
C LEU A 119 3.21 11.01 -2.46
N VAL A 120 3.74 9.98 -1.84
CA VAL A 120 5.04 9.41 -2.23
C VAL A 120 4.80 8.29 -3.23
N ALA A 121 5.29 8.45 -4.46
CA ALA A 121 5.16 7.44 -5.51
C ALA A 121 6.49 6.73 -5.73
N PHE A 122 6.46 5.39 -5.70
CA PHE A 122 7.63 4.55 -5.94
C PHE A 122 7.26 3.23 -6.63
N GLY A 123 8.28 2.47 -7.04
CA GLY A 123 8.12 1.29 -7.88
C GLY A 123 8.10 1.64 -9.37
N GLY A 124 8.30 0.63 -10.24
CA GLY A 124 8.49 0.83 -11.68
C GLY A 124 7.33 1.50 -12.42
N ALA A 125 6.09 1.36 -11.92
CA ALA A 125 4.90 1.93 -12.54
C ALA A 125 4.27 3.10 -11.75
N GLY A 126 4.68 3.33 -10.51
CA GLY A 126 4.03 4.29 -9.61
C GLY A 126 3.99 5.72 -10.15
N ALA A 127 5.08 6.20 -10.69
CA ALA A 127 5.20 7.55 -11.24
C ALA A 127 4.22 7.85 -12.39
N GLN A 128 3.84 6.83 -13.17
CA GLN A 128 2.96 6.98 -14.33
C GLN A 128 1.52 7.41 -13.96
N HIS A 129 1.11 7.18 -12.72
CA HIS A 129 -0.23 7.43 -12.22
C HIS A 129 -0.28 8.47 -11.09
N ALA A 130 0.87 8.86 -10.54
CA ALA A 130 0.98 9.63 -9.31
C ALA A 130 0.20 10.95 -9.34
N CYS A 131 0.35 11.75 -10.40
CA CYS A 131 -0.33 13.04 -10.50
C CYS A 131 -1.86 12.88 -10.54
N GLN A 132 -2.38 11.96 -11.35
CA GLN A 132 -3.82 11.74 -11.45
C GLN A 132 -4.42 11.15 -10.16
N VAL A 133 -3.67 10.27 -9.47
CA VAL A 133 -4.09 9.77 -8.16
C VAL A 133 -4.11 10.89 -7.12
N ALA A 134 -3.10 11.77 -7.12
CA ALA A 134 -3.05 12.93 -6.24
C ALA A 134 -4.24 13.88 -6.50
N GLU A 135 -4.52 14.20 -7.77
CA GLU A 135 -5.69 15.00 -8.16
C GLU A 135 -7.00 14.38 -7.68
N ALA A 136 -7.20 13.06 -7.88
CA ALA A 136 -8.40 12.35 -7.44
C ALA A 136 -8.56 12.29 -5.90
N LEU A 137 -7.45 12.42 -5.16
CA LEU A 137 -7.42 12.46 -3.70
C LEU A 137 -7.46 13.88 -3.13
N GLY A 138 -7.26 14.91 -3.95
CA GLY A 138 -7.10 16.30 -3.51
C GLY A 138 -5.76 16.56 -2.80
N ILE A 139 -4.74 15.79 -3.12
CA ILE A 139 -3.38 15.94 -2.60
C ILE A 139 -2.62 16.92 -3.50
N GLU A 140 -2.03 17.94 -2.91
CA GLU A 140 -1.34 19.00 -3.67
C GLU A 140 0.14 18.69 -3.95
N GLN A 141 0.74 17.77 -3.18
CA GLN A 141 2.17 17.48 -3.24
C GLN A 141 2.43 16.02 -3.61
N VAL A 142 3.21 15.82 -4.67
CA VAL A 142 3.70 14.50 -5.08
C VAL A 142 5.21 14.46 -4.95
N TYR A 143 5.71 13.49 -4.19
CA TYR A 143 7.14 13.29 -4.00
C TYR A 143 7.62 12.06 -4.78
N LEU A 144 8.64 12.26 -5.61
CA LEU A 144 9.32 11.21 -6.36
C LEU A 144 10.80 11.21 -5.99
N HIS A 145 11.24 10.13 -5.35
CA HIS A 145 12.65 9.96 -5.03
C HIS A 145 13.46 9.66 -6.32
N PRO A 146 14.71 10.13 -6.47
CA PRO A 146 15.54 9.79 -7.63
C PRO A 146 15.68 8.28 -7.87
N MET A 147 15.65 7.47 -6.80
CA MET A 147 15.67 6.01 -6.85
C MET A 147 14.27 5.38 -6.84
N ALA A 148 13.22 6.11 -7.20
CA ALA A 148 11.83 5.65 -7.07
C ALA A 148 11.59 4.27 -7.70
N GLY A 149 12.20 3.95 -8.84
CA GLY A 149 12.06 2.67 -9.52
C GLY A 149 12.59 1.47 -8.72
N VAL A 150 13.54 1.68 -7.83
CA VAL A 150 14.22 0.67 -7.00
C VAL A 150 14.22 1.03 -5.51
N LEU A 151 13.30 1.90 -5.09
CA LEU A 151 13.28 2.46 -3.73
C LEU A 151 13.17 1.39 -2.65
N SER A 152 12.44 0.31 -2.90
CA SER A 152 12.35 -0.81 -1.95
C SER A 152 13.70 -1.50 -1.73
N ALA A 153 14.46 -1.74 -2.80
CA ALA A 153 15.81 -2.33 -2.70
C ALA A 153 16.78 -1.35 -2.00
N PHE A 154 16.71 -0.07 -2.35
CA PHE A 154 17.47 0.97 -1.66
C PHE A 154 17.12 1.02 -0.17
N GLY A 155 15.83 1.00 0.17
CA GLY A 155 15.36 0.99 1.56
C GLY A 155 15.84 -0.23 2.35
N ILE A 156 15.86 -1.42 1.74
CA ILE A 156 16.41 -2.63 2.38
C ILE A 156 17.92 -2.46 2.66
N GLY A 157 18.65 -1.83 1.71
CA GLY A 157 20.10 -1.64 1.85
C GLY A 157 20.51 -0.63 2.93
N VAL A 158 19.61 0.27 3.33
CA VAL A 158 19.84 1.29 4.37
C VAL A 158 18.98 1.11 5.61
N ALA A 159 18.19 0.04 5.67
CA ALA A 159 17.33 -0.23 6.81
C ALA A 159 18.13 -0.77 7.99
N ASP A 160 17.78 -0.29 9.16
CA ASP A 160 18.26 -0.87 10.40
C ASP A 160 17.83 -2.33 10.55
N GLN A 161 18.61 -3.12 11.25
CA GLN A 161 18.18 -4.45 11.65
C GLN A 161 17.14 -4.33 12.76
N ARG A 162 15.97 -4.98 12.57
CA ARG A 162 14.86 -4.89 13.52
C ARG A 162 14.38 -6.25 13.94
N TRP A 163 14.20 -6.41 15.23
CA TRP A 163 13.46 -7.53 15.79
C TRP A 163 12.16 -7.02 16.39
N LEU A 164 11.07 -7.65 16.03
CA LEU A 164 9.73 -7.33 16.54
C LEU A 164 9.22 -8.56 17.28
N GLY A 165 9.01 -8.42 18.59
CA GLY A 165 8.41 -9.45 19.42
C GLY A 165 7.15 -8.95 20.11
N GLU A 166 6.23 -9.86 20.33
CA GLU A 166 4.97 -9.58 21.00
C GLU A 166 4.67 -10.71 21.99
N GLN A 167 4.28 -10.32 23.19
CA GLN A 167 3.83 -11.25 24.22
C GLN A 167 2.35 -11.00 24.51
N PRO A 168 1.46 -11.91 24.10
CA PRO A 168 0.05 -11.84 24.47
C PRO A 168 -0.14 -11.99 25.98
N GLY A 169 -1.16 -11.29 26.53
CA GLY A 169 -1.50 -11.41 27.94
C GLY A 169 -2.68 -10.52 28.27
N GLU A 170 -3.88 -11.07 28.26
CA GLU A 170 -5.11 -10.34 28.59
C GLU A 170 -5.16 -10.00 30.07
N THR A 171 -4.89 -8.74 30.41
CA THR A 171 -4.80 -8.26 31.78
C THR A 171 -5.48 -6.89 31.91
N VAL A 172 -6.21 -6.65 33.00
CA VAL A 172 -6.73 -5.32 33.31
C VAL A 172 -5.57 -4.33 33.41
N LEU A 173 -5.66 -3.21 32.70
CA LEU A 173 -4.56 -2.26 32.55
C LEU A 173 -3.96 -1.80 33.88
N GLU A 174 -4.80 -1.54 34.87
CA GLU A 174 -4.39 -1.11 36.21
C GLU A 174 -3.60 -2.20 36.98
N GLN A 175 -3.79 -3.48 36.64
CA GLN A 175 -3.12 -4.62 37.28
C GLN A 175 -1.85 -5.07 36.53
N MET A 176 -1.53 -4.44 35.41
CA MET A 176 -0.46 -4.85 34.52
C MET A 176 0.95 -4.71 35.11
N ALA A 177 1.16 -3.83 36.08
CA ALA A 177 2.47 -3.52 36.64
C ALA A 177 3.26 -4.77 37.11
N ASN A 178 2.57 -5.76 37.70
CA ASN A 178 3.18 -6.99 38.19
C ASN A 178 3.70 -7.93 37.08
N GLN A 179 3.10 -7.87 35.89
CA GLN A 179 3.47 -8.71 34.74
C GLN A 179 4.39 -7.99 33.78
N GLN A 180 4.27 -6.66 33.66
CA GLN A 180 5.00 -5.83 32.71
C GLN A 180 6.51 -6.07 32.77
N GLN A 181 7.11 -6.01 33.94
CA GLN A 181 8.55 -6.17 34.10
C GLN A 181 9.05 -7.53 33.60
N ARG A 182 8.33 -8.61 33.93
CA ARG A 182 8.66 -9.97 33.51
C ARG A 182 8.54 -10.12 31.99
N VAL A 183 7.47 -9.60 31.40
CA VAL A 183 7.25 -9.67 29.95
C VAL A 183 8.31 -8.86 29.22
N CYS A 184 8.63 -7.65 29.69
CA CYS A 184 9.69 -6.85 29.10
C CYS A 184 11.06 -7.55 29.14
N GLN A 185 11.42 -8.18 30.28
CA GLN A 185 12.67 -8.95 30.38
C GLN A 185 12.71 -10.13 29.39
N GLN A 186 11.60 -10.85 29.24
CA GLN A 186 11.53 -11.98 28.30
C GLN A 186 11.69 -11.51 26.85
N LEU A 187 10.96 -10.48 26.43
CA LEU A 187 11.07 -9.94 25.08
C LEU A 187 12.47 -9.40 24.79
N GLN A 188 13.09 -8.72 25.76
CA GLN A 188 14.43 -8.19 25.60
C GLN A 188 15.48 -9.30 25.47
N GLN A 189 15.36 -10.39 26.22
CA GLN A 189 16.22 -11.57 26.06
C GLN A 189 16.07 -12.22 24.68
N GLN A 190 14.85 -12.35 24.18
CA GLN A 190 14.58 -12.89 22.85
C GLN A 190 15.18 -12.01 21.74
N ALA A 191 15.04 -10.69 21.85
CA ALA A 191 15.63 -9.74 20.93
C ALA A 191 17.16 -9.88 20.88
N GLN A 192 17.81 -9.91 22.04
CA GLN A 192 19.27 -10.06 22.15
C GLN A 192 19.80 -11.41 21.64
N GLN A 193 18.97 -12.46 21.66
CA GLN A 193 19.33 -13.77 21.09
C GLN A 193 19.14 -13.80 19.56
N SER A 194 18.29 -12.96 19.04
CA SER A 194 17.91 -12.95 17.62
C SER A 194 18.78 -12.04 16.76
N LEU A 195 19.32 -10.97 17.33
CA LEU A 195 20.19 -10.02 16.65
C LEU A 195 21.60 -10.03 17.27
N PRO A 196 22.65 -9.80 16.46
CA PRO A 196 24.03 -9.69 16.98
C PRO A 196 24.13 -8.51 17.95
N ALA A 197 24.99 -8.65 18.96
CA ALA A 197 25.21 -7.56 19.92
C ALA A 197 25.93 -6.37 19.24
N THR A 198 25.29 -5.19 19.27
CA THR A 198 25.88 -3.92 18.82
C THR A 198 25.90 -2.90 19.95
N ALA A 199 26.73 -1.86 19.80
CA ALA A 199 26.87 -0.80 20.81
C ALA A 199 25.67 0.17 20.83
N GLU A 200 24.95 0.32 19.70
CA GLU A 200 23.80 1.20 19.56
C GLU A 200 22.52 0.38 19.40
N VAL A 201 21.60 0.59 20.31
CA VAL A 201 20.29 -0.09 20.32
C VAL A 201 19.22 0.91 20.69
N ALA A 202 18.10 0.89 19.99
CA ALA A 202 16.88 1.62 20.33
C ALA A 202 15.73 0.64 20.57
N ASP A 203 15.13 0.69 21.75
CA ASP A 203 13.99 -0.12 22.14
C ASP A 203 12.71 0.71 22.14
N HIS A 204 11.75 0.35 21.31
CA HIS A 204 10.40 0.94 21.30
C HIS A 204 9.40 -0.03 21.89
N TRP A 205 8.93 0.30 23.09
CA TRP A 205 7.96 -0.47 23.82
C TRP A 205 6.55 0.05 23.58
N ARG A 206 5.62 -0.84 23.29
CA ARG A 206 4.21 -0.53 23.04
C ARG A 206 3.29 -1.53 23.72
N ALA A 207 2.04 -1.15 23.94
CA ALA A 207 0.99 -2.03 24.44
C ALA A 207 -0.23 -1.96 23.53
N TYR A 208 -0.88 -3.08 23.32
CA TYR A 208 -2.20 -3.16 22.69
C TYR A 208 -3.26 -3.02 23.77
N VAL A 209 -4.04 -1.93 23.72
CA VAL A 209 -5.04 -1.61 24.72
C VAL A 209 -6.42 -1.52 24.07
N ARG A 210 -7.43 -2.09 24.71
CA ARG A 210 -8.84 -2.01 24.29
C ARG A 210 -9.77 -1.85 25.48
N TYR A 211 -11.00 -1.46 25.22
CA TYR A 211 -12.04 -1.62 26.22
C TYR A 211 -12.37 -3.10 26.46
N GLN A 212 -12.75 -3.43 27.69
CA GLN A 212 -13.24 -4.78 28.00
C GLN A 212 -14.49 -5.09 27.16
N GLY A 213 -14.45 -6.22 26.45
CA GLY A 213 -15.54 -6.63 25.55
C GLY A 213 -15.48 -6.06 24.14
N ALA A 214 -14.49 -5.21 23.81
CA ALA A 214 -14.25 -4.77 22.44
C ALA A 214 -13.22 -5.67 21.75
N ASP A 215 -13.30 -5.79 20.42
CA ASP A 215 -12.43 -6.68 19.61
C ASP A 215 -11.26 -5.94 18.96
N THR A 216 -11.22 -4.61 19.05
CA THR A 216 -10.21 -3.81 18.34
C THR A 216 -9.29 -3.09 19.32
N PRO A 217 -8.06 -3.62 19.54
CA PRO A 217 -7.08 -2.94 20.37
C PRO A 217 -6.41 -1.77 19.62
N LEU A 218 -6.01 -0.76 20.36
CA LEU A 218 -5.19 0.35 19.88
C LEU A 218 -3.78 0.22 20.45
N LEU A 219 -2.80 0.50 19.63
CA LEU A 219 -1.40 0.50 20.01
C LEU A 219 -1.06 1.83 20.70
N VAL A 220 -0.56 1.79 21.92
CA VAL A 220 -0.11 2.95 22.71
C VAL A 220 1.33 2.74 23.17
N ALA A 221 2.04 3.82 23.52
CA ALA A 221 3.35 3.69 24.11
C ALA A 221 3.25 2.97 25.46
N LEU A 222 4.14 2.02 25.75
CA LEU A 222 4.17 1.34 27.03
C LEU A 222 4.69 2.31 28.12
N ALA A 223 3.86 2.57 29.09
CA ALA A 223 4.10 3.51 30.18
C ALA A 223 3.34 3.09 31.45
N ALA A 224 3.18 4.00 32.42
CA ALA A 224 2.31 3.78 33.55
C ALA A 224 0.84 3.65 33.08
N PRO A 225 0.00 2.86 33.76
CA PRO A 225 -1.39 2.60 33.34
C PRO A 225 -2.20 3.88 33.05
N GLU A 226 -2.04 4.90 33.86
CA GLU A 226 -2.76 6.16 33.72
C GLU A 226 -2.36 6.90 32.43
N THR A 227 -1.07 6.86 32.08
CA THR A 227 -0.54 7.47 30.86
C THR A 227 -1.03 6.72 29.62
N MET A 228 -1.02 5.39 29.66
CA MET A 228 -1.56 4.56 28.58
C MET A 228 -3.06 4.77 28.41
N ALA A 229 -3.82 4.88 29.49
CA ALA A 229 -5.25 5.15 29.44
C ALA A 229 -5.55 6.52 28.80
N ALA A 230 -4.78 7.55 29.15
CA ALA A 230 -4.92 8.87 28.56
C ALA A 230 -4.60 8.88 27.05
N GLU A 231 -3.50 8.25 26.65
CA GLU A 231 -3.14 8.11 25.23
C GLU A 231 -4.21 7.31 24.45
N PHE A 232 -4.68 6.22 25.03
CA PHE A 232 -5.75 5.40 24.45
C PHE A 232 -7.02 6.23 24.23
N ALA A 233 -7.45 7.02 25.24
CA ALA A 233 -8.64 7.85 25.14
C ALA A 233 -8.54 8.86 23.99
N ILE A 234 -7.39 9.52 23.83
CA ILE A 234 -7.14 10.47 22.72
C ILE A 234 -7.24 9.74 21.36
N ARG A 235 -6.60 8.60 21.22
CA ARG A 235 -6.60 7.82 19.98
C ARG A 235 -8.00 7.27 19.67
N HIS A 236 -8.70 6.76 20.68
CA HIS A 236 -10.05 6.23 20.53
C HIS A 236 -11.06 7.29 20.14
N GLN A 237 -11.01 8.47 20.78
CA GLN A 237 -11.83 9.63 20.41
C GLN A 237 -11.61 10.03 18.96
N ARG A 238 -10.35 10.02 18.50
CA ARG A 238 -10.01 10.37 17.12
C ARG A 238 -10.54 9.37 16.10
N LEU A 239 -10.48 8.06 16.41
CA LEU A 239 -10.85 6.99 15.51
C LEU A 239 -12.35 6.71 15.49
N PHE A 240 -12.96 6.68 16.66
CA PHE A 240 -14.34 6.23 16.85
C PHE A 240 -15.31 7.34 17.26
N GLY A 241 -14.79 8.52 17.62
CA GLY A 241 -15.61 9.68 17.96
C GLY A 241 -16.13 9.71 19.40
N PHE A 242 -15.75 8.74 20.26
CA PHE A 242 -16.20 8.67 21.64
C PHE A 242 -15.14 8.11 22.58
N VAL A 243 -15.35 8.32 23.90
CA VAL A 243 -14.59 7.73 25.00
C VAL A 243 -15.58 7.20 26.05
N SER A 244 -15.36 5.99 26.58
CA SER A 244 -16.16 5.40 27.65
C SER A 244 -15.38 5.44 28.96
N ALA A 245 -15.73 6.38 29.85
CA ALA A 245 -15.01 6.58 31.11
C ALA A 245 -15.21 5.43 32.12
N ASP A 246 -16.33 4.72 32.03
CA ASP A 246 -16.71 3.69 33.00
C ASP A 246 -16.32 2.27 32.58
N GLN A 247 -15.75 2.10 31.37
CA GLN A 247 -15.36 0.79 30.88
C GLN A 247 -13.90 0.49 31.22
N PRO A 248 -13.61 -0.66 31.86
CA PRO A 248 -12.24 -1.09 32.13
C PRO A 248 -11.42 -1.23 30.85
N LEU A 249 -10.16 -0.88 30.94
CA LEU A 249 -9.19 -1.09 29.86
C LEU A 249 -8.45 -2.40 30.08
N ILE A 250 -8.25 -3.13 28.99
CA ILE A 250 -7.52 -4.39 28.95
C ILE A 250 -6.25 -4.19 28.11
N CYS A 251 -5.12 -4.65 28.60
CA CYS A 251 -3.91 -4.81 27.84
C CYS A 251 -3.91 -6.22 27.23
N ASP A 252 -3.98 -6.31 25.91
CA ASP A 252 -4.01 -7.60 25.19
C ASP A 252 -2.62 -8.16 24.93
N ALA A 253 -1.63 -7.29 24.71
CA ALA A 253 -0.26 -7.70 24.47
C ALA A 253 0.72 -6.55 24.74
N ILE A 254 1.96 -6.91 25.05
CA ILE A 254 3.11 -6.00 25.06
C ILE A 254 3.99 -6.33 23.86
N GLN A 255 4.44 -5.30 23.15
CA GLN A 255 5.29 -5.39 21.98
C GLN A 255 6.61 -4.66 22.21
N LEU A 256 7.70 -5.30 21.78
CA LEU A 256 9.03 -4.68 21.68
C LEU A 256 9.45 -4.62 20.21
N GLU A 257 9.80 -3.44 19.75
CA GLU A 257 10.58 -3.24 18.54
C GLU A 257 12.01 -2.87 18.95
N HIS A 258 12.94 -3.82 18.75
CA HIS A 258 14.36 -3.69 19.06
C HIS A 258 15.09 -3.36 17.76
N ILE A 259 15.77 -2.21 17.70
CA ILE A 259 16.37 -1.65 16.49
C ILE A 259 17.87 -1.51 16.69
N GLN A 260 18.62 -2.00 15.70
CA GLN A 260 20.07 -1.84 15.58
C GLN A 260 20.36 -1.13 14.27
N PRO A 261 20.94 0.09 14.31
CA PRO A 261 21.28 0.86 13.13
C PRO A 261 22.36 0.23 12.25
#